data_c5bd485c8a4ec5619b738585797adb32
#
_entry.id   c5bd485c8a4ec5619b738585797adb32
#
_cell.length_a   1.000
_cell.length_b   1.000
_cell.length_c   1.000
_cell.angle_alpha   90.00
_cell.angle_beta   90.00
_cell.angle_gamma   90.00
#
_symmetry.space_group_name_H-M   'P 1'
#
loop_
_entity.id
_entity.type
_entity.pdbx_description
1 polymer ?
#
loop_
_entity_poly.entity_id
_entity_poly.type
_entity_poly.pdbx_seq_one_letter_code
_entity_poly.pdbx_strand_id
1 'polypeptide(L)'
;MKKSVLRSYDRLIARTGVNIQKGQEVFIAADLDQPEFVAMLVDECYKCKAKKVVVDWNYQPLQKLHVRHRSLTTLSRVEDYELARWQHYVDTIPCRIYLLSEDPDGLKGIDQEKLAKSQQAKFPVIKPYRDQIENKYQWCIAAVPGEAWAKKLFPGLRKTQAVEKLWEAILSTSRALEGDPQANWAAHNKDIHDRRDYLNSLHIRQLRYRSATGTDFTVGMIPEAHFCGGSERSLQGIVFNPNIPSEECFISPKRGEAEGIVYATKPLSYQGQLIDKFWIRFHAGKAVEWHAEQNNDLLTKLITMDEGSAYLGECALVPYDSPIRQSGLLFYNTLFDENAACHLALGMGFADTINDFEHKTLAECRALGVNDSMIHEDFMIGSEDMDIDAVCENGDVVPVFRHGNWAF
;
A
#
# COMPACT_ATOMS: atom_id res chain seq x y z
N MET A 1 -8.24 -6.31 -24.27
CA MET A 1 -9.34 -6.46 -23.28
C MET A 1 -10.64 -5.89 -23.84
N LYS A 2 -11.82 -6.50 -23.54
CA LYS A 2 -13.13 -5.99 -24.02
C LYS A 2 -13.44 -4.66 -23.33
N LYS A 3 -13.94 -3.67 -24.12
CA LYS A 3 -14.28 -2.35 -23.61
C LYS A 3 -15.37 -2.38 -22.53
N SER A 4 -16.29 -3.35 -22.57
CA SER A 4 -17.32 -3.51 -21.53
C SER A 4 -16.71 -3.88 -20.17
N VAL A 5 -15.68 -4.74 -20.15
CA VAL A 5 -14.97 -5.14 -18.93
C VAL A 5 -14.21 -3.93 -18.37
N LEU A 6 -13.50 -3.17 -19.21
CA LEU A 6 -12.83 -1.93 -18.79
C LEU A 6 -13.82 -0.91 -18.23
N ARG A 7 -15.05 -0.81 -18.82
CA ARG A 7 -16.13 0.03 -18.28
C ARG A 7 -16.69 -0.44 -16.93
N SER A 8 -16.60 -1.72 -16.63
CA SER A 8 -16.96 -2.23 -15.30
C SER A 8 -15.87 -1.93 -14.28
N TYR A 9 -14.61 -1.94 -14.69
CA TYR A 9 -13.48 -1.60 -13.84
C TYR A 9 -13.41 -0.10 -13.53
N ASP A 10 -13.64 0.79 -14.52
CA ASP A 10 -13.70 2.24 -14.25
C ASP A 10 -14.83 2.60 -13.27
N ARG A 11 -15.99 1.91 -13.37
CA ARG A 11 -17.09 2.06 -12.40
C ARG A 11 -16.71 1.58 -11.02
N LEU A 12 -16.01 0.45 -10.91
CA LEU A 12 -15.53 -0.05 -9.64
C LEU A 12 -14.63 0.99 -8.95
N ILE A 13 -13.66 1.55 -9.66
CA ILE A 13 -12.74 2.56 -9.12
C ILE A 13 -13.50 3.83 -8.70
N ALA A 14 -14.39 4.34 -9.56
CA ALA A 14 -15.08 5.61 -9.30
C ALA A 14 -16.15 5.51 -8.21
N ARG A 15 -16.88 4.37 -8.13
CA ARG A 15 -18.05 4.23 -7.26
C ARG A 15 -17.79 3.46 -5.97
N THR A 16 -16.93 2.44 -6.03
CA THR A 16 -16.56 1.63 -4.87
C THR A 16 -15.20 2.06 -4.33
N GLY A 17 -14.21 2.26 -5.23
CA GLY A 17 -12.89 2.77 -4.88
C GLY A 17 -12.98 4.09 -4.13
N VAL A 18 -13.15 5.19 -4.82
CA VAL A 18 -13.22 6.53 -4.18
C VAL A 18 -14.63 6.98 -3.83
N ASN A 19 -15.69 6.26 -4.20
CA ASN A 19 -17.08 6.62 -3.90
C ASN A 19 -17.37 8.12 -4.10
N ILE A 20 -17.18 8.60 -5.34
CA ILE A 20 -17.24 10.02 -5.69
C ILE A 20 -18.57 10.64 -5.24
N GLN A 21 -18.49 11.72 -4.48
CA GLN A 21 -19.65 12.46 -4.03
C GLN A 21 -20.04 13.57 -5.02
N LYS A 22 -21.33 13.86 -5.12
CA LYS A 22 -21.85 14.94 -5.99
C LYS A 22 -21.17 16.27 -5.65
N GLY A 23 -20.59 16.92 -6.67
CA GLY A 23 -19.95 18.22 -6.52
C GLY A 23 -18.50 18.17 -6.02
N GLN A 24 -17.94 16.97 -5.77
CA GLN A 24 -16.56 16.80 -5.34
C GLN A 24 -15.58 17.00 -6.50
N GLU A 25 -14.39 17.50 -6.20
CA GLU A 25 -13.26 17.49 -7.12
C GLU A 25 -12.54 16.15 -7.08
N VAL A 26 -12.03 15.71 -8.23
CA VAL A 26 -11.33 14.43 -8.37
C VAL A 26 -9.95 14.70 -8.98
N PHE A 27 -8.90 14.15 -8.36
CA PHE A 27 -7.56 14.17 -8.92
C PHE A 27 -7.14 12.74 -9.26
N ILE A 28 -6.74 12.51 -10.50
CA ILE A 28 -6.25 11.24 -11.01
C ILE A 28 -4.77 11.39 -11.33
N ALA A 29 -3.92 10.65 -10.64
CA ALA A 29 -2.53 10.47 -11.02
C ALA A 29 -2.42 9.21 -11.90
N ALA A 30 -1.85 9.33 -13.08
CA ALA A 30 -1.72 8.24 -14.03
C ALA A 30 -0.47 8.40 -14.90
N ASP A 31 0.14 7.28 -15.31
CA ASP A 31 1.17 7.28 -16.33
C ASP A 31 0.56 7.31 -17.75
N LEU A 32 1.37 7.59 -18.75
CA LEU A 32 0.92 7.72 -20.14
C LEU A 32 0.56 6.40 -20.83
N ASP A 33 0.63 5.26 -20.15
CA ASP A 33 0.47 3.94 -20.75
C ASP A 33 -0.95 3.65 -21.25
N GLN A 34 -1.99 4.07 -20.53
CA GLN A 34 -3.39 3.74 -20.82
C GLN A 34 -4.30 5.00 -20.91
N PRO A 35 -4.01 5.96 -21.78
CA PRO A 35 -4.77 7.22 -21.83
C PRO A 35 -6.24 7.02 -22.20
N GLU A 36 -6.57 5.99 -22.99
CA GLU A 36 -7.97 5.67 -23.34
C GLU A 36 -8.75 5.17 -22.10
N PHE A 37 -8.14 4.36 -21.25
CA PHE A 37 -8.76 3.94 -20.00
C PHE A 37 -8.95 5.13 -19.04
N VAL A 38 -7.95 6.00 -18.92
CA VAL A 38 -8.05 7.21 -18.10
C VAL A 38 -9.20 8.11 -18.60
N ALA A 39 -9.36 8.27 -19.91
CA ALA A 39 -10.48 9.02 -20.49
C ALA A 39 -11.85 8.37 -20.15
N MET A 40 -11.92 7.02 -20.13
CA MET A 40 -13.13 6.31 -19.69
C MET A 40 -13.42 6.54 -18.20
N LEU A 41 -12.40 6.53 -17.34
CA LEU A 41 -12.52 6.79 -15.91
C LEU A 41 -12.97 8.23 -15.64
N VAL A 42 -12.41 9.21 -16.35
CA VAL A 42 -12.85 10.64 -16.28
C VAL A 42 -14.34 10.77 -16.65
N ASP A 43 -14.78 10.10 -17.71
CA ASP A 43 -16.19 10.08 -18.11
C ASP A 43 -17.08 9.50 -17.00
N GLU A 44 -16.64 8.42 -16.34
CA GLU A 44 -17.38 7.83 -15.22
C GLU A 44 -17.38 8.73 -13.98
N CYS A 45 -16.28 9.44 -13.68
CA CYS A 45 -16.25 10.44 -12.62
C CYS A 45 -17.31 11.54 -12.82
N TYR A 46 -17.45 12.03 -14.04
CA TYR A 46 -18.51 13.03 -14.36
C TYR A 46 -19.92 12.43 -14.28
N LYS A 47 -20.11 11.14 -14.61
CA LYS A 47 -21.40 10.45 -14.41
C LYS A 47 -21.73 10.32 -12.93
N CYS A 48 -20.74 10.20 -12.06
CA CYS A 48 -20.88 10.28 -10.59
C CYS A 48 -21.12 11.72 -10.11
N LYS A 49 -21.23 12.70 -11.03
CA LYS A 49 -21.48 14.13 -10.75
C LYS A 49 -20.31 14.83 -10.05
N ALA A 50 -19.08 14.42 -10.35
CA ALA A 50 -17.90 15.18 -9.99
C ALA A 50 -18.01 16.62 -10.54
N LYS A 51 -17.61 17.61 -9.73
CA LYS A 51 -17.58 19.03 -10.15
C LYS A 51 -16.48 19.29 -11.18
N LYS A 52 -15.34 18.65 -10.96
CA LYS A 52 -14.12 18.83 -11.76
C LYS A 52 -13.25 17.58 -11.63
N VAL A 53 -12.65 17.18 -12.75
CA VAL A 53 -11.66 16.10 -12.76
C VAL A 53 -10.35 16.67 -13.31
N VAL A 54 -9.27 16.48 -12.57
CA VAL A 54 -7.91 16.86 -12.97
C VAL A 54 -7.11 15.58 -13.16
N VAL A 55 -6.40 15.45 -14.27
CA VAL A 55 -5.50 14.33 -14.52
C VAL A 55 -4.07 14.82 -14.49
N ASP A 56 -3.29 14.25 -13.59
CA ASP A 56 -1.85 14.44 -13.49
C ASP A 56 -1.15 13.30 -14.22
N TRP A 57 -0.59 13.62 -15.37
CA TRP A 57 0.14 12.67 -16.16
C TRP A 57 1.60 12.57 -15.69
N ASN A 58 2.02 11.37 -15.36
CA ASN A 58 3.39 11.04 -15.05
C ASN A 58 4.06 10.37 -16.26
N TYR A 59 5.37 10.55 -16.38
CA TYR A 59 6.18 9.84 -17.33
C TYR A 59 7.53 9.53 -16.70
N GLN A 60 7.72 8.32 -16.27
CA GLN A 60 8.88 7.87 -15.49
C GLN A 60 10.24 8.19 -16.15
N PRO A 61 10.43 8.13 -17.50
CA PRO A 61 11.67 8.57 -18.11
C PRO A 61 12.06 10.03 -17.84
N LEU A 62 11.08 10.93 -17.62
CA LEU A 62 11.38 12.32 -17.23
C LEU A 62 11.92 12.40 -15.80
N GLN A 63 11.42 11.59 -14.87
CA GLN A 63 11.96 11.53 -13.51
C GLN A 63 13.46 11.15 -13.54
N LYS A 64 13.81 10.17 -14.36
CA LYS A 64 15.20 9.73 -14.58
C LYS A 64 16.10 10.87 -15.07
N LEU A 65 15.61 11.66 -16.04
CA LEU A 65 16.30 12.84 -16.54
C LEU A 65 16.42 13.93 -15.48
N HIS A 66 15.38 14.16 -14.68
CA HIS A 66 15.43 15.14 -13.60
C HIS A 66 16.46 14.79 -12.54
N VAL A 67 16.53 13.53 -12.11
CA VAL A 67 17.57 13.09 -11.16
C VAL A 67 18.98 13.25 -11.76
N ARG A 68 19.15 12.94 -13.04
CA ARG A 68 20.43 13.06 -13.74
C ARG A 68 20.92 14.51 -13.88
N HIS A 69 20.06 15.42 -14.31
CA HIS A 69 20.44 16.75 -14.76
C HIS A 69 20.27 17.87 -13.75
N ARG A 70 19.27 17.79 -12.85
CA ARG A 70 19.10 18.82 -11.81
C ARG A 70 20.15 18.68 -10.73
N SER A 71 20.59 19.79 -10.16
CA SER A 71 21.39 19.78 -8.92
C SER A 71 20.55 19.22 -7.76
N LEU A 72 21.19 18.74 -6.68
CA LEU A 72 20.46 18.32 -5.49
C LEU A 72 19.60 19.47 -4.93
N THR A 73 20.14 20.69 -4.87
CA THR A 73 19.39 21.87 -4.42
C THR A 73 18.12 22.10 -5.23
N THR A 74 18.21 22.04 -6.57
CA THR A 74 17.05 22.23 -7.45
C THR A 74 16.06 21.05 -7.35
N LEU A 75 16.56 19.82 -7.19
CA LEU A 75 15.72 18.64 -7.06
C LEU A 75 14.96 18.62 -5.72
N SER A 76 15.57 19.17 -4.67
CA SER A 76 15.03 19.22 -3.31
C SER A 76 14.04 20.36 -3.07
N ARG A 77 13.99 21.34 -3.97
CA ARG A 77 13.11 22.50 -3.81
C ARG A 77 11.65 22.15 -4.05
N VAL A 78 10.76 22.63 -3.20
CA VAL A 78 9.31 22.67 -3.42
C VAL A 78 9.00 24.10 -3.90
N GLU A 79 8.43 24.22 -5.09
CA GLU A 79 8.14 25.50 -5.72
C GLU A 79 6.80 26.06 -5.23
N ASP A 80 6.61 27.39 -5.33
CA ASP A 80 5.41 28.07 -4.83
C ASP A 80 4.10 27.54 -5.46
N TYR A 81 4.14 27.13 -6.74
CA TYR A 81 2.98 26.55 -7.41
C TYR A 81 2.64 25.14 -6.86
N GLU A 82 3.64 24.37 -6.42
CA GLU A 82 3.42 23.09 -5.76
C GLU A 82 2.78 23.30 -4.37
N LEU A 83 3.23 24.31 -3.60
CA LEU A 83 2.62 24.68 -2.33
C LEU A 83 1.19 25.20 -2.49
N ALA A 84 0.93 26.05 -3.49
CA ALA A 84 -0.42 26.51 -3.81
C ALA A 84 -1.37 25.35 -4.14
N ARG A 85 -0.86 24.30 -4.81
CA ARG A 85 -1.61 23.10 -5.09
C ARG A 85 -1.89 22.29 -3.82
N TRP A 86 -0.93 22.14 -2.92
CA TRP A 86 -1.15 21.51 -1.62
C TRP A 86 -2.18 22.28 -0.79
N GLN A 87 -2.12 23.61 -0.79
CA GLN A 87 -3.12 24.45 -0.13
C GLN A 87 -4.51 24.22 -0.74
N HIS A 88 -4.62 24.12 -2.06
CA HIS A 88 -5.88 23.79 -2.74
C HIS A 88 -6.45 22.44 -2.27
N TYR A 89 -5.59 21.42 -2.03
CA TYR A 89 -6.05 20.14 -1.49
C TYR A 89 -6.57 20.26 -0.06
N VAL A 90 -5.94 21.10 0.78
CA VAL A 90 -6.42 21.40 2.13
C VAL A 90 -7.78 22.09 2.09
N ASP A 91 -7.96 23.05 1.17
CA ASP A 91 -9.17 23.87 1.10
C ASP A 91 -10.37 23.12 0.51
N THR A 92 -10.14 22.18 -0.40
CA THR A 92 -11.22 21.54 -1.19
C THR A 92 -11.44 20.07 -0.87
N ILE A 93 -10.52 19.42 -0.18
CA ILE A 93 -10.55 17.99 0.19
C ILE A 93 -11.02 17.11 -0.99
N PRO A 94 -10.29 17.11 -2.13
CA PRO A 94 -10.68 16.34 -3.29
C PRO A 94 -10.43 14.85 -3.06
N CYS A 95 -11.23 13.97 -3.66
CA CYS A 95 -10.86 12.55 -3.71
C CYS A 95 -9.73 12.32 -4.73
N ARG A 96 -8.96 11.28 -4.52
CA ARG A 96 -7.76 10.97 -5.30
C ARG A 96 -7.76 9.54 -5.84
N ILE A 97 -7.39 9.39 -7.09
CA ILE A 97 -7.22 8.10 -7.75
C ILE A 97 -5.78 8.01 -8.22
N TYR A 98 -5.12 6.91 -7.89
CA TYR A 98 -3.76 6.59 -8.34
C TYR A 98 -3.82 5.36 -9.23
N LEU A 99 -3.48 5.53 -10.51
CA LEU A 99 -3.40 4.44 -11.47
C LEU A 99 -1.94 4.06 -11.70
N LEU A 100 -1.56 2.92 -11.17
CA LEU A 100 -0.19 2.41 -11.24
C LEU A 100 0.02 1.67 -12.57
N SER A 101 1.11 1.98 -13.27
CA SER A 101 1.55 1.27 -14.48
C SER A 101 3.05 1.34 -14.73
N GLU A 102 3.80 1.80 -13.72
CA GLU A 102 5.22 2.09 -13.86
C GLU A 102 6.04 0.86 -14.31
N ASP A 103 7.09 1.14 -15.06
CA ASP A 103 8.14 0.17 -15.34
C ASP A 103 8.89 -0.19 -14.04
N PRO A 104 8.85 -1.46 -13.57
CA PRO A 104 9.58 -1.86 -12.37
C PRO A 104 11.09 -1.61 -12.43
N ASP A 105 11.69 -1.56 -13.63
CA ASP A 105 13.09 -1.23 -13.86
C ASP A 105 13.30 0.26 -14.24
N GLY A 106 12.26 1.07 -14.26
CA GLY A 106 12.26 2.43 -14.79
C GLY A 106 13.22 3.38 -14.09
N LEU A 107 13.50 3.19 -12.81
CA LEU A 107 14.45 3.98 -12.04
C LEU A 107 15.84 3.31 -11.91
N LYS A 108 16.08 2.20 -12.60
CA LYS A 108 17.36 1.53 -12.57
C LYS A 108 18.49 2.43 -13.11
N GLY A 109 19.59 2.48 -12.36
CA GLY A 109 20.82 3.21 -12.74
C GLY A 109 20.75 4.73 -12.52
N ILE A 110 19.77 5.24 -11.76
CA ILE A 110 19.81 6.63 -11.27
C ILE A 110 20.67 6.73 -10.01
N ASP A 111 21.03 7.96 -9.65
CA ASP A 111 21.65 8.27 -8.36
C ASP A 111 20.60 8.18 -7.25
N GLN A 112 20.50 7.02 -6.60
CA GLN A 112 19.53 6.72 -5.53
C GLN A 112 19.77 7.59 -4.28
N GLU A 113 21.02 7.91 -3.96
CA GLU A 113 21.35 8.76 -2.82
C GLU A 113 20.85 10.19 -3.03
N LYS A 114 21.03 10.72 -4.23
CA LYS A 114 20.51 12.04 -4.61
C LYS A 114 18.99 12.08 -4.58
N LEU A 115 18.33 11.03 -5.06
CA LEU A 115 16.87 10.93 -5.01
C LEU A 115 16.39 10.91 -3.55
N ALA A 116 16.93 10.03 -2.71
CA ALA A 116 16.57 9.93 -1.29
C ALA A 116 16.77 11.25 -0.55
N LYS A 117 17.93 11.90 -0.70
CA LYS A 117 18.21 13.23 -0.09
C LYS A 117 17.21 14.29 -0.56
N SER A 118 16.79 14.25 -1.83
CA SER A 118 15.80 15.20 -2.33
C SER A 118 14.41 14.97 -1.72
N GLN A 119 14.01 13.73 -1.52
CA GLN A 119 12.76 13.36 -0.86
C GLN A 119 12.79 13.78 0.62
N GLN A 120 13.87 13.47 1.34
CA GLN A 120 14.08 13.91 2.73
C GLN A 120 13.96 15.43 2.90
N ALA A 121 14.50 16.21 1.96
CA ALA A 121 14.43 17.67 2.03
C ALA A 121 13.03 18.22 1.72
N LYS A 122 12.26 17.58 0.84
CA LYS A 122 10.89 17.99 0.48
C LYS A 122 9.86 17.59 1.54
N PHE A 123 10.06 16.46 2.20
CA PHE A 123 9.08 15.89 3.13
C PHE A 123 8.63 16.87 4.23
N PRO A 124 9.53 17.52 5.01
CA PRO A 124 9.13 18.44 6.08
C PRO A 124 8.36 19.67 5.57
N VAL A 125 8.55 20.05 4.30
CA VAL A 125 7.83 21.18 3.67
C VAL A 125 6.40 20.77 3.29
N ILE A 126 6.21 19.53 2.83
CA ILE A 126 4.92 19.01 2.38
C ILE A 126 4.10 18.43 3.54
N LYS A 127 4.76 17.85 4.54
CA LYS A 127 4.11 17.17 5.66
C LYS A 127 3.01 17.98 6.36
N PRO A 128 3.16 19.28 6.65
CA PRO A 128 2.11 20.06 7.32
C PRO A 128 0.80 20.13 6.53
N TYR A 129 0.85 20.05 5.19
CA TYR A 129 -0.34 20.00 4.34
C TYR A 129 -0.97 18.60 4.34
N ARG A 130 -0.15 17.56 4.29
CA ARG A 130 -0.61 16.17 4.37
C ARG A 130 -1.30 15.90 5.69
N ASP A 131 -0.71 16.28 6.80
CA ASP A 131 -1.26 16.10 8.15
C ASP A 131 -2.63 16.80 8.31
N GLN A 132 -2.87 17.91 7.60
CA GLN A 132 -4.15 18.61 7.63
C GLN A 132 -5.28 17.90 6.89
N ILE A 133 -4.97 17.05 5.92
CA ILE A 133 -5.97 16.32 5.11
C ILE A 133 -6.00 14.82 5.42
N GLU A 134 -5.17 14.35 6.33
CA GLU A 134 -5.08 12.95 6.73
C GLU A 134 -6.45 12.41 7.11
N ASN A 135 -6.84 11.27 6.54
CA ASN A 135 -8.13 10.60 6.74
C ASN A 135 -9.39 11.44 6.42
N LYS A 136 -9.25 12.63 5.80
CA LYS A 136 -10.39 13.49 5.47
C LYS A 136 -10.96 13.27 4.07
N TYR A 137 -10.24 12.56 3.19
CA TYR A 137 -10.65 12.36 1.80
C TYR A 137 -10.59 10.90 1.41
N GLN A 138 -11.38 10.53 0.40
CA GLN A 138 -11.32 9.22 -0.19
C GLN A 138 -10.14 9.14 -1.17
N TRP A 139 -9.46 8.01 -1.17
CA TRP A 139 -8.43 7.71 -2.16
C TRP A 139 -8.55 6.27 -2.61
N CYS A 140 -8.02 5.98 -3.79
CA CYS A 140 -7.98 4.61 -4.30
C CYS A 140 -6.75 4.42 -5.16
N ILE A 141 -5.97 3.40 -4.83
CA ILE A 141 -4.89 2.89 -5.67
C ILE A 141 -5.44 1.72 -6.48
N ALA A 142 -5.27 1.79 -7.78
CA ALA A 142 -5.63 0.72 -8.71
C ALA A 142 -4.56 0.64 -9.80
N ALA A 143 -4.55 -0.40 -10.61
CA ALA A 143 -3.54 -0.56 -11.63
C ALA A 143 -4.12 -0.66 -13.04
N VAL A 144 -3.31 -0.24 -14.01
CA VAL A 144 -3.50 -0.48 -15.44
C VAL A 144 -2.17 -0.99 -16.02
N PRO A 145 -2.18 -1.84 -17.07
CA PRO A 145 -0.93 -2.41 -17.56
C PRO A 145 -0.07 -1.37 -18.28
N GLY A 146 1.12 -1.12 -17.77
CA GLY A 146 2.21 -0.49 -18.51
C GLY A 146 2.84 -1.48 -19.49
N GLU A 147 3.31 -1.01 -20.65
CA GLU A 147 3.95 -1.87 -21.66
C GLU A 147 5.24 -2.50 -21.11
N ALA A 148 6.09 -1.71 -20.46
CA ALA A 148 7.34 -2.16 -19.88
C ALA A 148 7.07 -3.15 -18.71
N TRP A 149 6.12 -2.84 -17.84
CA TRP A 149 5.68 -3.72 -16.77
C TRP A 149 5.18 -5.06 -17.32
N ALA A 150 4.30 -5.05 -18.31
CA ALA A 150 3.78 -6.26 -18.95
C ALA A 150 4.90 -7.12 -19.56
N LYS A 151 5.89 -6.50 -20.19
CA LYS A 151 7.05 -7.19 -20.75
C LYS A 151 7.98 -7.76 -19.67
N LYS A 152 8.05 -7.14 -18.50
CA LYS A 152 8.77 -7.66 -17.34
C LYS A 152 8.16 -8.98 -16.85
N LEU A 153 6.82 -9.02 -16.72
CA LEU A 153 6.11 -10.23 -16.27
C LEU A 153 6.07 -11.32 -17.35
N PHE A 154 5.92 -10.92 -18.61
CA PHE A 154 5.73 -11.85 -19.73
C PHE A 154 6.77 -11.62 -20.85
N PRO A 155 8.08 -11.86 -20.59
CA PRO A 155 9.17 -11.51 -21.51
C PRO A 155 9.08 -12.24 -22.85
N GLY A 156 8.51 -13.46 -22.87
CA GLY A 156 8.35 -14.27 -24.10
C GLY A 156 7.22 -13.82 -25.02
N LEU A 157 6.30 -12.98 -24.57
CA LEU A 157 5.14 -12.55 -25.36
C LEU A 157 5.44 -11.30 -26.19
N ARG A 158 4.71 -11.08 -27.29
CA ARG A 158 4.69 -9.77 -27.98
C ARG A 158 4.06 -8.73 -27.08
N LYS A 159 4.42 -7.44 -27.25
CA LYS A 159 3.93 -6.32 -26.42
C LYS A 159 2.42 -6.33 -26.19
N THR A 160 1.63 -6.37 -27.26
CA THR A 160 0.17 -6.40 -27.19
C THR A 160 -0.40 -7.59 -26.43
N GLN A 161 0.23 -8.77 -26.59
CA GLN A 161 -0.14 -9.99 -25.88
C GLN A 161 0.22 -9.89 -24.39
N ALA A 162 1.39 -9.35 -24.08
CA ALA A 162 1.85 -9.13 -22.70
C ALA A 162 0.92 -8.15 -21.96
N VAL A 163 0.57 -7.02 -22.60
CA VAL A 163 -0.39 -6.04 -22.04
C VAL A 163 -1.77 -6.66 -21.83
N GLU A 164 -2.26 -7.46 -22.78
CA GLU A 164 -3.54 -8.16 -22.64
C GLU A 164 -3.51 -9.15 -21.47
N LYS A 165 -2.41 -9.90 -21.36
CA LYS A 165 -2.19 -10.85 -20.26
C LYS A 165 -2.12 -10.17 -18.89
N LEU A 166 -1.50 -9.00 -18.84
CA LEU A 166 -1.43 -8.20 -17.61
C LEU A 166 -2.80 -7.60 -17.25
N TRP A 167 -3.59 -7.17 -18.26
CA TRP A 167 -5.00 -6.80 -18.03
C TRP A 167 -5.79 -7.94 -17.40
N GLU A 168 -5.66 -9.16 -17.93
CA GLU A 168 -6.33 -10.35 -17.37
C GLU A 168 -5.94 -10.57 -15.90
N ALA A 169 -4.63 -10.49 -15.58
CA ALA A 169 -4.13 -10.66 -14.24
C ALA A 169 -4.65 -9.57 -13.27
N ILE A 170 -4.55 -8.29 -13.65
CA ILE A 170 -5.03 -7.16 -12.86
C ILE A 170 -6.53 -7.30 -12.59
N LEU A 171 -7.33 -7.52 -13.63
CA LEU A 171 -8.79 -7.58 -13.49
C LEU A 171 -9.25 -8.81 -12.71
N SER A 172 -8.57 -9.95 -12.87
CA SER A 172 -8.88 -11.18 -12.12
C SER A 172 -8.60 -10.98 -10.62
N THR A 173 -7.42 -10.51 -10.26
CA THR A 173 -7.04 -10.26 -8.87
C THR A 173 -7.86 -9.14 -8.23
N SER A 174 -8.30 -8.16 -9.02
CA SER A 174 -9.21 -7.08 -8.61
C SER A 174 -10.70 -7.49 -8.62
N ARG A 175 -11.05 -8.76 -8.85
CA ARG A 175 -12.43 -9.26 -8.94
C ARG A 175 -13.30 -8.50 -9.97
N ALA A 176 -12.66 -8.00 -11.03
CA ALA A 176 -13.29 -7.17 -12.04
C ALA A 176 -13.34 -7.81 -13.44
N LEU A 177 -12.80 -9.04 -13.60
CA LEU A 177 -12.77 -9.73 -14.88
C LEU A 177 -14.11 -10.36 -15.23
N GLU A 178 -14.80 -10.92 -14.24
CA GLU A 178 -16.05 -11.66 -14.40
C GLU A 178 -17.15 -11.17 -13.46
N GLY A 179 -18.40 -11.34 -13.87
CA GLY A 179 -19.58 -10.95 -13.10
C GLY A 179 -19.76 -9.43 -12.98
N ASP A 180 -20.37 -9.00 -11.88
CA ASP A 180 -20.50 -7.58 -11.52
C ASP A 180 -19.43 -7.21 -10.48
N PRO A 181 -18.41 -6.40 -10.85
CA PRO A 181 -17.34 -6.04 -9.93
C PRO A 181 -17.82 -5.36 -8.64
N GLN A 182 -18.90 -4.57 -8.68
CA GLN A 182 -19.43 -3.91 -7.48
C GLN A 182 -20.06 -4.94 -6.54
N ALA A 183 -20.80 -5.92 -7.05
CA ALA A 183 -21.34 -7.01 -6.25
C ALA A 183 -20.23 -7.92 -5.68
N ASN A 184 -19.22 -8.23 -6.50
CA ASN A 184 -18.06 -9.00 -6.08
C ASN A 184 -17.33 -8.31 -4.91
N TRP A 185 -17.12 -6.99 -5.00
CA TRP A 185 -16.47 -6.20 -3.95
C TRP A 185 -17.35 -6.04 -2.71
N ALA A 186 -18.67 -5.96 -2.86
CA ALA A 186 -19.56 -5.93 -1.70
C ALA A 186 -19.46 -7.24 -0.88
N ALA A 187 -19.43 -8.40 -1.57
CA ALA A 187 -19.24 -9.69 -0.93
C ALA A 187 -17.83 -9.82 -0.30
N HIS A 188 -16.81 -9.39 -1.01
CA HIS A 188 -15.42 -9.40 -0.53
C HIS A 188 -15.22 -8.51 0.69
N ASN A 189 -15.72 -7.27 0.67
CA ASN A 189 -15.69 -6.39 1.82
C ASN A 189 -16.36 -7.01 3.04
N LYS A 190 -17.50 -7.70 2.83
CA LYS A 190 -18.19 -8.39 3.94
C LYS A 190 -17.29 -9.47 4.56
N ASP A 191 -16.64 -10.29 3.73
CA ASP A 191 -15.73 -11.35 4.20
C ASP A 191 -14.53 -10.79 4.98
N ILE A 192 -13.88 -9.71 4.49
CA ILE A 192 -12.80 -9.03 5.21
C ILE A 192 -13.33 -8.43 6.52
N HIS A 193 -14.50 -7.78 6.50
CA HIS A 193 -15.10 -7.20 7.71
C HIS A 193 -15.45 -8.25 8.75
N ASP A 194 -15.98 -9.40 8.36
CA ASP A 194 -16.28 -10.50 9.28
C ASP A 194 -14.98 -10.98 9.98
N ARG A 195 -13.87 -11.10 9.24
CA ARG A 195 -12.55 -11.47 9.78
C ARG A 195 -11.97 -10.38 10.70
N ARG A 196 -11.99 -9.14 10.25
CA ARG A 196 -11.57 -7.98 11.03
C ARG A 196 -12.32 -7.88 12.35
N ASP A 197 -13.63 -8.02 12.32
CA ASP A 197 -14.49 -7.91 13.50
C ASP A 197 -14.23 -9.07 14.49
N TYR A 198 -13.94 -10.28 13.98
CA TYR A 198 -13.49 -11.39 14.80
C TYR A 198 -12.15 -11.08 15.47
N LEU A 199 -11.14 -10.61 14.72
CA LEU A 199 -9.84 -10.22 15.27
C LEU A 199 -9.99 -9.17 16.38
N ASN A 200 -10.83 -8.16 16.15
CA ASN A 200 -11.09 -7.09 17.11
C ASN A 200 -11.79 -7.62 18.39
N SER A 201 -12.63 -8.65 18.27
CA SER A 201 -13.28 -9.28 19.40
C SER A 201 -12.33 -10.02 20.35
N LEU A 202 -11.13 -10.36 19.88
CA LEU A 202 -10.12 -11.09 20.65
C LEU A 202 -9.32 -10.19 21.62
N HIS A 203 -9.35 -8.88 21.45
CA HIS A 203 -8.54 -7.92 22.23
C HIS A 203 -7.06 -8.33 22.28
N ILE A 204 -6.45 -8.42 21.09
CA ILE A 204 -5.10 -8.93 20.89
C ILE A 204 -4.08 -7.94 21.45
N ARG A 205 -3.15 -8.46 22.28
CA ARG A 205 -2.01 -7.72 22.83
C ARG A 205 -0.71 -7.97 22.08
N GLN A 206 -0.58 -9.17 21.48
CA GLN A 206 0.63 -9.58 20.78
C GLN A 206 0.27 -10.58 19.70
N LEU A 207 0.93 -10.51 18.56
CA LEU A 207 0.96 -11.56 17.55
C LEU A 207 2.31 -12.29 17.61
N ARG A 208 2.28 -13.62 17.47
CA ARG A 208 3.46 -14.50 17.42
C ARG A 208 3.48 -15.23 16.11
N TYR A 209 4.54 -15.03 15.33
CA TYR A 209 4.72 -15.60 14.00
C TYR A 209 5.78 -16.68 14.02
N ARG A 210 5.51 -17.82 13.38
CA ARG A 210 6.46 -18.91 13.20
C ARG A 210 6.31 -19.55 11.83
N SER A 211 7.44 -19.85 11.20
CA SER A 211 7.47 -20.62 9.95
C SER A 211 8.80 -21.37 9.79
N ALA A 212 8.81 -22.37 8.92
CA ALA A 212 10.02 -23.12 8.57
C ALA A 212 11.06 -22.29 7.80
N THR A 213 10.70 -21.10 7.30
CA THR A 213 11.67 -20.16 6.73
C THR A 213 12.69 -19.64 7.74
N GLY A 214 12.44 -19.83 9.02
CA GLY A 214 13.25 -19.33 10.13
C GLY A 214 12.64 -18.14 10.86
N THR A 215 11.47 -17.67 10.44
CA THR A 215 10.73 -16.64 11.19
C THR A 215 10.32 -17.14 12.56
N ASP A 216 10.78 -16.46 13.61
CA ASP A 216 10.35 -16.59 15.01
C ASP A 216 10.29 -15.17 15.56
N PHE A 217 9.09 -14.60 15.56
CA PHE A 217 8.90 -13.19 15.74
C PHE A 217 7.66 -12.89 16.56
N THR A 218 7.73 -11.88 17.39
CA THR A 218 6.60 -11.37 18.16
C THR A 218 6.48 -9.86 17.99
N VAL A 219 5.25 -9.37 17.97
CA VAL A 219 4.97 -7.94 17.87
C VAL A 219 3.80 -7.56 18.77
N GLY A 220 3.97 -6.48 19.54
CA GLY A 220 2.95 -5.95 20.44
C GLY A 220 1.96 -5.04 19.70
N MET A 221 0.71 -5.08 20.17
CA MET A 221 -0.36 -4.23 19.65
C MET A 221 -0.58 -3.03 20.57
N ILE A 222 -0.94 -1.89 19.99
CA ILE A 222 -1.38 -0.72 20.75
C ILE A 222 -2.71 -1.08 21.43
N PRO A 223 -2.86 -0.91 22.75
CA PRO A 223 -4.08 -1.31 23.46
C PRO A 223 -5.35 -0.66 22.93
N GLU A 224 -5.23 0.57 22.43
CA GLU A 224 -6.31 1.38 21.88
C GLU A 224 -6.49 1.19 20.37
N ALA A 225 -5.75 0.27 19.75
CA ALA A 225 -5.86 0.02 18.31
C ALA A 225 -6.85 -1.11 17.98
N HIS A 226 -7.30 -1.09 16.74
CA HIS A 226 -8.14 -2.13 16.15
C HIS A 226 -7.63 -2.50 14.75
N PHE A 227 -7.95 -3.71 14.31
CA PHE A 227 -7.71 -4.16 12.94
C PHE A 227 -8.64 -3.41 12.00
N CYS A 228 -8.09 -2.95 10.87
CA CYS A 228 -8.76 -2.40 9.72
C CYS A 228 -8.73 -3.40 8.55
N GLY A 229 -9.39 -3.08 7.45
CA GLY A 229 -9.34 -3.84 6.21
C GLY A 229 -10.66 -3.78 5.43
N GLY A 230 -10.58 -4.03 4.12
CA GLY A 230 -11.69 -3.87 3.20
C GLY A 230 -12.03 -2.41 2.95
N SER A 231 -13.29 -2.05 3.09
CA SER A 231 -13.68 -0.65 2.97
C SER A 231 -13.39 0.13 4.24
N GLU A 232 -12.97 1.37 4.05
CA GLU A 232 -12.69 2.37 5.08
C GLU A 232 -13.73 3.47 5.12
N ARG A 233 -13.65 4.33 6.13
CA ARG A 233 -14.52 5.50 6.28
C ARG A 233 -13.69 6.75 6.52
N SER A 234 -13.82 7.74 5.63
CA SER A 234 -13.19 9.05 5.85
C SER A 234 -13.79 9.77 7.06
N LEU A 235 -13.09 10.76 7.61
CA LEU A 235 -13.61 11.64 8.68
C LEU A 235 -14.89 12.39 8.27
N GLN A 236 -15.22 12.47 6.98
CA GLN A 236 -16.47 12.99 6.47
C GLN A 236 -17.61 11.94 6.44
N GLY A 237 -17.33 10.72 6.90
CA GLY A 237 -18.28 9.61 6.94
C GLY A 237 -18.49 8.87 5.63
N ILE A 238 -17.67 9.12 4.61
CA ILE A 238 -17.79 8.50 3.29
C ILE A 238 -17.04 7.17 3.28
N VAL A 239 -17.76 6.09 2.96
CA VAL A 239 -17.17 4.74 2.82
C VAL A 239 -16.54 4.60 1.45
N PHE A 240 -15.32 4.07 1.38
CA PHE A 240 -14.53 3.91 0.17
C PHE A 240 -13.58 2.70 0.28
N ASN A 241 -12.99 2.26 -0.84
CA ASN A 241 -11.97 1.20 -0.82
C ASN A 241 -10.63 1.77 -1.29
N PRO A 242 -9.63 1.88 -0.40
CA PRO A 242 -8.35 2.53 -0.71
C PRO A 242 -7.50 1.74 -1.70
N ASN A 243 -7.60 0.41 -1.69
CA ASN A 243 -6.80 -0.47 -2.52
C ASN A 243 -7.68 -1.41 -3.35
N ILE A 244 -7.40 -1.49 -4.66
CA ILE A 244 -8.01 -2.44 -5.59
C ILE A 244 -6.89 -3.11 -6.40
N PRO A 245 -6.46 -4.34 -6.03
CA PRO A 245 -7.02 -5.25 -5.01
C PRO A 245 -6.56 -4.95 -3.58
N SER A 246 -7.23 -5.56 -2.59
CA SER A 246 -6.80 -5.73 -1.21
C SER A 246 -7.37 -7.04 -0.65
N GLU A 247 -6.57 -7.78 0.14
CA GLU A 247 -6.90 -9.08 0.74
C GLU A 247 -6.68 -9.11 2.26
N GLU A 248 -6.33 -7.99 2.84
CA GLU A 248 -5.74 -7.89 4.16
C GLU A 248 -6.72 -7.49 5.26
N CYS A 249 -6.40 -7.97 6.48
CA CYS A 249 -6.75 -7.32 7.73
C CYS A 249 -5.45 -6.81 8.37
N PHE A 250 -5.33 -5.50 8.61
CA PHE A 250 -4.11 -4.87 9.08
C PHE A 250 -4.31 -4.06 10.36
N ILE A 251 -3.22 -3.81 11.07
CA ILE A 251 -3.17 -2.98 12.27
C ILE A 251 -1.80 -2.31 12.37
N SER A 252 -1.75 -1.10 12.91
CA SER A 252 -0.48 -0.50 13.30
C SER A 252 0.00 -1.09 14.62
N PRO A 253 1.18 -1.74 14.64
CA PRO A 253 1.75 -2.30 15.85
C PRO A 253 2.29 -1.20 16.75
N LYS A 254 2.52 -1.53 18.02
CA LYS A 254 3.08 -0.60 18.98
C LYS A 254 4.56 -0.40 18.76
N ARG A 255 4.96 0.84 18.47
CA ARG A 255 6.38 1.22 18.38
C ARG A 255 7.11 0.80 19.65
N GLY A 256 8.23 0.13 19.50
CA GLY A 256 9.03 -0.35 20.62
C GLY A 256 8.73 -1.77 21.09
N GLU A 257 7.70 -2.44 20.53
CA GLU A 257 7.30 -3.78 20.96
C GLU A 257 7.37 -4.79 19.79
N ALA A 258 8.57 -5.02 19.27
CA ALA A 258 8.85 -6.09 18.31
C ALA A 258 10.13 -6.83 18.69
N GLU A 259 10.09 -8.16 18.72
CA GLU A 259 11.21 -9.02 19.13
C GLU A 259 11.35 -10.23 18.20
N GLY A 260 12.58 -10.61 17.88
CA GLY A 260 12.89 -11.82 17.13
C GLY A 260 13.35 -11.53 15.71
N ILE A 261 13.18 -12.50 14.83
CA ILE A 261 13.67 -12.45 13.45
C ILE A 261 12.55 -12.77 12.47
N VAL A 262 12.50 -12.02 11.39
CA VAL A 262 11.58 -12.24 10.26
C VAL A 262 12.38 -12.48 9.00
N TYR A 263 11.94 -13.43 8.18
CA TYR A 263 12.48 -13.73 6.86
C TYR A 263 11.48 -13.32 5.79
N ALA A 264 11.94 -12.53 4.82
CA ALA A 264 11.13 -12.22 3.65
C ALA A 264 10.95 -13.47 2.77
N THR A 265 9.71 -13.70 2.35
CA THR A 265 9.34 -14.86 1.52
C THR A 265 9.20 -14.52 0.04
N LYS A 266 9.23 -13.24 -0.29
CA LYS A 266 9.22 -12.71 -1.66
C LYS A 266 10.25 -11.59 -1.81
N PRO A 267 10.79 -11.37 -3.04
CA PRO A 267 11.59 -10.19 -3.31
C PRO A 267 10.77 -8.92 -3.12
N LEU A 268 11.39 -7.88 -2.53
CA LEU A 268 10.84 -6.54 -2.45
C LEU A 268 11.31 -5.70 -3.63
N SER A 269 10.37 -5.16 -4.41
CA SER A 269 10.66 -4.24 -5.51
C SER A 269 10.68 -2.81 -4.98
N TYR A 270 11.86 -2.25 -4.77
CA TYR A 270 12.03 -0.92 -4.21
C TYR A 270 12.90 -0.04 -5.12
N GLN A 271 12.38 1.13 -5.51
CA GLN A 271 13.08 2.12 -6.36
C GLN A 271 13.71 1.52 -7.63
N GLY A 272 13.02 0.59 -8.29
CA GLY A 272 13.45 -0.04 -9.53
C GLY A 272 14.55 -1.10 -9.35
N GLN A 273 14.74 -1.60 -8.15
CA GLN A 273 15.66 -2.68 -7.83
C GLN A 273 14.97 -3.71 -6.94
N LEU A 274 15.45 -4.97 -6.97
CA LEU A 274 14.95 -6.02 -6.09
C LEU A 274 15.87 -6.17 -4.88
N ILE A 275 15.29 -6.13 -3.68
CA ILE A 275 15.92 -6.61 -2.46
C ILE A 275 15.42 -8.05 -2.29
N ASP A 276 16.30 -9.03 -2.28
CA ASP A 276 15.89 -10.43 -2.29
C ASP A 276 16.59 -11.27 -1.23
N LYS A 277 15.87 -12.29 -0.74
CA LYS A 277 16.33 -13.23 0.28
C LYS A 277 16.92 -12.49 1.49
N PHE A 278 16.10 -11.68 2.10
CA PHE A 278 16.51 -10.88 3.24
C PHE A 278 15.77 -11.27 4.51
N TRP A 279 16.40 -10.90 5.61
CA TRP A 279 15.82 -11.03 6.94
C TRP A 279 16.15 -9.79 7.78
N ILE A 280 15.31 -9.53 8.77
CA ILE A 280 15.47 -8.42 9.71
C ILE A 280 15.26 -8.97 11.13
N ARG A 281 16.19 -8.63 12.03
CA ARG A 281 16.07 -8.89 13.48
C ARG A 281 15.63 -7.62 14.19
N PHE A 282 14.61 -7.77 14.98
CA PHE A 282 14.10 -6.71 15.85
C PHE A 282 14.45 -6.96 17.30
N HIS A 283 14.74 -5.88 18.02
CA HIS A 283 14.90 -5.86 19.48
C HIS A 283 14.34 -4.55 20.00
N ALA A 284 13.49 -4.61 21.06
CA ALA A 284 12.76 -3.46 21.59
C ALA A 284 12.07 -2.62 20.48
N GLY A 285 11.45 -3.30 19.53
CA GLY A 285 10.72 -2.72 18.40
C GLY A 285 11.58 -2.23 17.25
N LYS A 286 12.90 -2.11 17.41
CA LYS A 286 13.81 -1.55 16.42
C LYS A 286 14.51 -2.64 15.63
N ALA A 287 14.62 -2.46 14.30
CA ALA A 287 15.51 -3.24 13.47
C ALA A 287 16.97 -3.01 13.91
N VAL A 288 17.64 -4.06 14.40
CA VAL A 288 19.01 -3.98 14.94
C VAL A 288 20.03 -4.72 14.09
N GLU A 289 19.60 -5.70 13.32
CA GLU A 289 20.43 -6.49 12.42
C GLU A 289 19.61 -6.88 11.18
N TRP A 290 20.22 -6.87 10.01
CA TRP A 290 19.59 -7.26 8.75
C TRP A 290 20.62 -7.73 7.73
N HIS A 291 20.15 -8.54 6.79
CA HIS A 291 20.96 -8.97 5.66
C HIS A 291 20.09 -9.30 4.46
N ALA A 292 20.57 -9.00 3.26
CA ALA A 292 19.98 -9.42 2.00
C ALA A 292 21.05 -10.03 1.12
N GLU A 293 20.74 -11.15 0.42
CA GLU A 293 21.65 -11.72 -0.57
C GLU A 293 21.80 -10.79 -1.79
N GLN A 294 20.74 -10.04 -2.11
CA GLN A 294 20.73 -9.08 -3.22
C GLN A 294 20.34 -7.68 -2.71
N ASN A 295 21.15 -6.68 -3.06
CA ASN A 295 20.94 -5.26 -2.76
C ASN A 295 20.85 -4.92 -1.25
N ASN A 296 21.74 -5.52 -0.44
CA ASN A 296 21.82 -5.26 1.00
C ASN A 296 22.03 -3.77 1.33
N ASP A 297 22.78 -3.03 0.51
CA ASP A 297 22.98 -1.58 0.69
C ASP A 297 21.67 -0.80 0.51
N LEU A 298 20.77 -1.28 -0.35
CA LEU A 298 19.46 -0.66 -0.54
C LEU A 298 18.54 -0.94 0.66
N LEU A 299 18.56 -2.16 1.21
CA LEU A 299 17.87 -2.51 2.44
C LEU A 299 18.36 -1.64 3.61
N THR A 300 19.69 -1.44 3.70
CA THR A 300 20.29 -0.57 4.72
C THR A 300 19.80 0.87 4.58
N LYS A 301 19.76 1.42 3.36
CA LYS A 301 19.23 2.77 3.11
C LYS A 301 17.75 2.90 3.47
N LEU A 302 16.97 1.88 3.20
CA LEU A 302 15.55 1.82 3.57
C LEU A 302 15.39 1.90 5.09
N ILE A 303 16.06 1.02 5.84
CA ILE A 303 15.97 0.93 7.31
C ILE A 303 16.53 2.18 8.00
N THR A 304 17.46 2.89 7.37
CA THR A 304 18.14 4.08 7.94
C THR A 304 17.68 5.40 7.32
N MET A 305 16.56 5.43 6.63
CA MET A 305 16.07 6.62 5.93
C MET A 305 15.76 7.78 6.89
N ASP A 306 15.08 7.49 7.98
CA ASP A 306 14.86 8.39 9.12
C ASP A 306 14.80 7.57 10.42
N GLU A 307 14.49 8.22 11.56
CA GLU A 307 14.42 7.51 12.84
C GLU A 307 13.31 6.44 12.86
N GLY A 308 12.15 6.75 12.26
CA GLY A 308 10.99 5.86 12.26
C GLY A 308 11.14 4.68 11.30
N SER A 309 11.96 4.78 10.27
CA SER A 309 12.13 3.74 9.24
C SER A 309 12.69 2.42 9.77
N ALA A 310 13.31 2.44 10.96
CA ALA A 310 13.80 1.23 11.64
C ALA A 310 12.73 0.53 12.51
N TYR A 311 11.52 1.05 12.57
CA TYR A 311 10.39 0.49 13.33
C TYR A 311 9.26 0.07 12.40
N LEU A 312 8.40 -0.82 12.88
CA LEU A 312 7.24 -1.25 12.13
C LEU A 312 6.13 -0.20 12.19
N GLY A 313 5.46 -0.02 11.05
CA GLY A 313 4.23 0.78 10.89
C GLY A 313 3.00 -0.08 10.72
N GLU A 314 3.17 -1.31 10.23
CA GLU A 314 2.05 -2.20 9.92
C GLU A 314 2.36 -3.66 10.19
N CYS A 315 1.29 -4.38 10.60
CA CYS A 315 1.17 -5.82 10.58
C CYS A 315 -0.08 -6.20 9.80
N ALA A 316 0.08 -6.84 8.65
CA ALA A 316 -1.03 -7.27 7.80
C ALA A 316 -1.15 -8.79 7.72
N LEU A 317 -2.37 -9.26 7.85
CA LEU A 317 -2.77 -10.66 7.81
C LEU A 317 -3.48 -10.94 6.48
N VAL A 318 -2.81 -11.67 5.61
CA VAL A 318 -3.28 -12.06 4.27
C VAL A 318 -3.18 -13.57 4.13
N PRO A 319 -4.25 -14.29 3.78
CA PRO A 319 -4.19 -15.74 3.63
C PRO A 319 -3.28 -16.15 2.46
N TYR A 320 -2.55 -17.24 2.64
CA TYR A 320 -1.63 -17.78 1.63
C TYR A 320 -2.34 -18.17 0.32
N ASP A 321 -3.64 -18.52 0.38
CA ASP A 321 -4.47 -18.83 -0.78
C ASP A 321 -5.13 -17.60 -1.42
N SER A 322 -4.58 -16.39 -1.19
CA SER A 322 -5.09 -15.17 -1.85
C SER A 322 -5.08 -15.28 -3.38
N PRO A 323 -6.00 -14.61 -4.10
CA PRO A 323 -6.03 -14.63 -5.58
C PRO A 323 -4.72 -14.15 -6.22
N ILE A 324 -4.02 -13.22 -5.55
CA ILE A 324 -2.73 -12.71 -6.04
C ILE A 324 -1.68 -13.82 -5.95
N ARG A 325 -1.61 -14.53 -4.85
CA ARG A 325 -0.70 -15.66 -4.68
C ARG A 325 -1.01 -16.80 -5.66
N GLN A 326 -2.29 -17.11 -5.84
CA GLN A 326 -2.76 -18.17 -6.77
C GLN A 326 -2.45 -17.84 -8.22
N SER A 327 -2.31 -16.55 -8.60
CA SER A 327 -1.88 -16.16 -9.95
C SER A 327 -0.49 -16.69 -10.31
N GLY A 328 0.34 -17.02 -9.30
CA GLY A 328 1.73 -17.46 -9.47
C GLY A 328 2.66 -16.36 -9.97
N LEU A 329 2.21 -15.11 -10.06
CA LEU A 329 2.99 -13.97 -10.54
C LEU A 329 3.69 -13.25 -9.39
N LEU A 330 4.88 -12.75 -9.65
CA LEU A 330 5.48 -11.63 -8.94
C LEU A 330 5.19 -10.38 -9.77
N PHE A 331 4.38 -9.48 -9.24
CA PHE A 331 3.96 -8.29 -9.99
C PHE A 331 5.03 -7.21 -10.05
N TYR A 332 6.03 -7.23 -9.18
CA TYR A 332 7.00 -6.14 -9.01
C TYR A 332 6.31 -4.81 -8.68
N ASN A 333 5.19 -4.89 -8.00
CA ASN A 333 4.36 -3.76 -7.59
C ASN A 333 3.77 -4.05 -6.22
N THR A 334 4.03 -3.18 -5.24
CA THR A 334 3.69 -3.40 -3.83
C THR A 334 2.19 -3.65 -3.64
N LEU A 335 1.30 -2.88 -4.28
CA LEU A 335 -0.16 -3.08 -4.20
C LEU A 335 -0.60 -4.54 -4.42
N PHE A 336 0.06 -5.27 -5.33
CA PHE A 336 -0.26 -6.68 -5.58
C PHE A 336 0.56 -7.60 -4.68
N ASP A 337 1.87 -7.39 -4.63
CA ASP A 337 2.78 -8.35 -4.00
C ASP A 337 2.58 -8.41 -2.47
N GLU A 338 2.21 -7.32 -1.80
CA GLU A 338 1.81 -7.28 -0.39
C GLU A 338 0.56 -8.14 -0.13
N ASN A 339 -0.42 -8.06 -1.03
CA ASN A 339 -1.67 -8.80 -0.94
C ASN A 339 -1.55 -10.30 -1.36
N ALA A 340 -0.34 -10.78 -1.61
CA ALA A 340 -0.06 -12.20 -1.87
C ALA A 340 0.28 -13.01 -0.61
N ALA A 341 0.57 -12.37 0.52
CA ALA A 341 0.96 -13.05 1.76
C ALA A 341 0.89 -12.10 2.96
N CYS A 342 0.87 -12.64 4.18
CA CYS A 342 1.10 -11.83 5.38
C CYS A 342 2.36 -10.99 5.21
N HIS A 343 2.30 -9.71 5.58
CA HIS A 343 3.40 -8.77 5.46
C HIS A 343 3.53 -7.87 6.68
N LEU A 344 4.66 -7.22 6.78
CA LEU A 344 4.96 -6.17 7.74
C LEU A 344 5.41 -4.95 6.96
N ALA A 345 5.12 -3.74 7.44
CA ALA A 345 5.70 -2.54 6.87
C ALA A 345 6.75 -1.93 7.79
N LEU A 346 7.88 -1.51 7.21
CA LEU A 346 8.81 -0.58 7.86
C LEU A 346 8.30 0.84 7.70
N GLY A 347 8.37 1.63 8.76
CA GLY A 347 8.12 3.07 8.70
C GLY A 347 6.78 3.50 9.28
N MET A 348 6.05 4.37 8.56
CA MET A 348 4.87 5.06 9.06
C MET A 348 3.73 4.10 9.37
N GLY A 349 3.11 4.28 10.54
CA GLY A 349 1.86 3.62 10.92
C GLY A 349 0.64 4.49 10.62
N PHE A 350 -0.55 3.89 10.71
CA PHE A 350 -1.83 4.49 10.38
C PHE A 350 -2.60 4.92 11.63
N ALA A 351 -2.96 6.20 11.70
CA ALA A 351 -3.68 6.76 12.85
C ALA A 351 -5.12 6.26 12.96
N ASP A 352 -5.73 5.88 11.85
CA ASP A 352 -7.11 5.36 11.77
C ASP A 352 -7.26 3.95 12.35
N THR A 353 -6.15 3.27 12.62
CA THR A 353 -6.17 2.03 13.44
C THR A 353 -6.39 2.30 14.93
N ILE A 354 -6.33 3.56 15.39
CA ILE A 354 -6.59 3.93 16.80
C ILE A 354 -8.08 4.17 17.01
N ASN A 355 -8.64 3.60 18.08
CA ASN A 355 -10.03 3.83 18.47
C ASN A 355 -10.29 5.32 18.71
N ASP A 356 -11.40 5.81 18.17
CA ASP A 356 -11.82 7.22 18.25
C ASP A 356 -10.76 8.19 17.67
N PHE A 357 -9.99 7.76 16.66
CA PHE A 357 -8.94 8.59 16.04
C PHE A 357 -9.48 9.90 15.46
N GLU A 358 -10.76 9.94 15.07
CA GLU A 358 -11.43 11.14 14.58
C GLU A 358 -11.53 12.27 15.62
N HIS A 359 -11.35 11.94 16.90
CA HIS A 359 -11.31 12.87 18.03
C HIS A 359 -9.89 13.08 18.57
N LYS A 360 -8.87 12.52 17.91
CA LYS A 360 -7.46 12.62 18.31
C LYS A 360 -6.64 13.38 17.27
N THR A 361 -5.62 14.04 17.73
CA THR A 361 -4.58 14.58 16.86
C THR A 361 -3.61 13.46 16.45
N LEU A 362 -2.91 13.64 15.34
CA LEU A 362 -1.85 12.70 14.94
C LEU A 362 -0.75 12.57 16.01
N ALA A 363 -0.47 13.65 16.76
CA ALA A 363 0.49 13.62 17.86
C ALA A 363 0.01 12.73 19.02
N GLU A 364 -1.27 12.74 19.34
CA GLU A 364 -1.86 11.84 20.35
C GLU A 364 -1.84 10.38 19.88
N CYS A 365 -2.16 10.09 18.61
CA CYS A 365 -2.04 8.74 18.06
C CYS A 365 -0.59 8.22 18.12
N ARG A 366 0.38 9.08 17.79
CA ARG A 366 1.81 8.76 17.90
C ARG A 366 2.26 8.53 19.35
N ALA A 367 1.72 9.30 20.28
CA ALA A 367 1.99 9.10 21.73
C ALA A 367 1.46 7.75 22.27
N LEU A 368 0.42 7.20 21.66
CA LEU A 368 -0.10 5.85 21.96
C LEU A 368 0.80 4.73 21.40
N GLY A 369 1.64 5.03 20.41
CA GLY A 369 2.59 4.07 19.86
C GLY A 369 2.55 3.93 18.33
N VAL A 370 1.71 4.68 17.61
CA VAL A 370 1.75 4.71 16.14
C VAL A 370 3.09 5.30 15.69
N ASN A 371 3.81 4.58 14.83
CA ASN A 371 5.11 5.01 14.36
C ASN A 371 4.99 6.14 13.31
N ASP A 372 5.91 7.11 13.36
CA ASP A 372 6.00 8.21 12.40
C ASP A 372 7.29 8.09 11.58
N SER A 373 7.17 8.12 10.26
CA SER A 373 8.29 8.06 9.32
C SER A 373 7.90 8.72 8.00
N MET A 374 8.91 9.03 7.18
CA MET A 374 8.68 9.50 5.81
C MET A 374 8.45 8.35 4.82
N ILE A 375 8.69 7.11 5.23
CA ILE A 375 8.47 5.91 4.42
C ILE A 375 7.37 5.05 5.03
N HIS A 376 6.74 4.24 4.18
CA HIS A 376 5.94 3.07 4.51
C HIS A 376 6.27 2.04 3.42
N GLU A 377 6.86 0.92 3.82
CA GLU A 377 7.36 -0.06 2.84
C GLU A 377 7.10 -1.48 3.30
N ASP A 378 6.22 -2.16 2.55
CA ASP A 378 5.73 -3.49 2.85
C ASP A 378 6.69 -4.57 2.38
N PHE A 379 6.91 -5.59 3.22
CA PHE A 379 7.68 -6.75 2.87
C PHE A 379 6.98 -8.04 3.32
N MET A 380 6.88 -8.99 2.41
CA MET A 380 6.10 -10.21 2.58
C MET A 380 6.87 -11.23 3.40
N ILE A 381 6.23 -11.76 4.44
CA ILE A 381 6.78 -12.78 5.34
C ILE A 381 5.97 -14.07 5.35
N GLY A 382 4.74 -14.04 4.81
CA GLY A 382 3.81 -15.18 4.81
C GLY A 382 4.30 -16.34 3.95
N SER A 383 4.11 -17.56 4.44
CA SER A 383 4.42 -18.82 3.76
C SER A 383 3.30 -19.84 3.98
N GLU A 384 3.31 -20.95 3.22
CA GLU A 384 2.30 -22.00 3.34
C GLU A 384 2.30 -22.73 4.70
N ASP A 385 3.37 -22.61 5.45
CA ASP A 385 3.55 -23.21 6.76
C ASP A 385 3.53 -22.17 7.90
N MET A 386 3.19 -20.91 7.61
CA MET A 386 3.12 -19.85 8.61
C MET A 386 2.01 -20.13 9.62
N ASP A 387 2.38 -20.20 10.89
CA ASP A 387 1.46 -20.19 12.02
C ASP A 387 1.53 -18.83 12.72
N ILE A 388 0.35 -18.30 13.09
CA ILE A 388 0.24 -17.05 13.84
C ILE A 388 -0.69 -17.28 15.03
N ASP A 389 -0.20 -17.00 16.24
CA ASP A 389 -0.98 -17.02 17.45
C ASP A 389 -1.20 -15.60 17.98
N ALA A 390 -2.45 -15.28 18.32
CA ALA A 390 -2.79 -14.08 19.08
C ALA A 390 -2.71 -14.35 20.57
N VAL A 391 -1.98 -13.52 21.30
CA VAL A 391 -2.01 -13.46 22.76
C VAL A 391 -2.98 -12.34 23.14
N CYS A 392 -4.09 -12.72 23.77
CA CYS A 392 -5.17 -11.82 24.13
C CYS A 392 -4.89 -11.12 25.48
N GLU A 393 -5.64 -10.07 25.78
CA GLU A 393 -5.50 -9.30 27.02
C GLU A 393 -5.74 -10.13 28.29
N ASN A 394 -6.63 -11.11 28.21
CA ASN A 394 -6.93 -12.05 29.31
C ASN A 394 -5.89 -13.16 29.49
N GLY A 395 -4.85 -13.19 28.63
CA GLY A 395 -3.78 -14.20 28.63
C GLY A 395 -4.08 -15.42 27.77
N ASP A 396 -5.25 -15.55 27.16
CA ASP A 396 -5.56 -16.62 26.22
C ASP A 396 -4.66 -16.55 24.98
N VAL A 397 -4.33 -17.73 24.45
CA VAL A 397 -3.60 -17.85 23.17
C VAL A 397 -4.53 -18.46 22.14
N VAL A 398 -4.89 -17.69 21.12
CA VAL A 398 -5.85 -18.08 20.10
C VAL A 398 -5.11 -18.22 18.75
N PRO A 399 -5.24 -19.37 18.04
CA PRO A 399 -4.68 -19.49 16.71
C PRO A 399 -5.43 -18.59 15.72
N VAL A 400 -4.69 -17.71 15.05
CA VAL A 400 -5.19 -16.83 14.00
C VAL A 400 -4.90 -17.40 12.62
N PHE A 401 -3.68 -17.92 12.43
CA PHE A 401 -3.26 -18.62 11.22
C PHE A 401 -2.74 -20.00 11.55
N ARG A 402 -3.06 -20.96 10.69
CA ARG A 402 -2.45 -22.29 10.62
C ARG A 402 -2.19 -22.64 9.16
N HIS A 403 -0.99 -23.12 8.89
CA HIS A 403 -0.59 -23.48 7.52
C HIS A 403 -0.86 -22.35 6.52
N GLY A 404 -0.47 -21.13 6.89
CA GLY A 404 -0.55 -19.94 6.06
C GLY A 404 -1.96 -19.37 5.84
N ASN A 405 -3.00 -19.96 6.39
CA ASN A 405 -4.38 -19.55 6.19
C ASN A 405 -5.11 -19.29 7.50
N TRP A 406 -6.28 -18.64 7.43
CA TRP A 406 -7.12 -18.36 8.57
C TRP A 406 -7.48 -19.65 9.33
N ALA A 407 -7.35 -19.63 10.65
CA ALA A 407 -7.64 -20.76 11.53
C ALA A 407 -9.07 -20.76 12.09
N PHE A 408 -9.94 -19.84 11.63
CA PHE A 408 -11.32 -19.64 12.07
C PHE A 408 -12.26 -19.39 10.91
#